data_b66cc4640af375193d84cff42f7d7dc0
#
_entry.id   b66cc4640af375193d84cff42f7d7dc0
#
_cell.length_a   1.000
_cell.length_b   1.000
_cell.length_c   1.000
_cell.angle_alpha   90.00
_cell.angle_beta   90.00
_cell.angle_gamma   90.00
#
_symmetry.space_group_name_H-M   'P 1'
#
loop_
_entity.id
_entity.type
_entity.pdbx_description
1 polymer ?
#
loop_
_entity_poly.entity_id
_entity_poly.type
_entity_poly.pdbx_seq_one_letter_code
_entity_poly.pdbx_strand_id
1 'polypeptide(L)'
;MPRRPDTAVGTPRNDSLVADLFDYNEIRKLAKECRPKMIWVGTTAYPLQLHYEKWAKIADEVDAYLVADMAHIAGLVAGGAHPSPVPHVHVVTTTTHKTLRGPRGAMIMVTDKGLKKNPELFDKINKAVFPGLQGGPHDNQTAAIATALYEASQPEFKKYAHQIVKNAKILAAELKSGGLTLVGNGTETHLILVDLSKSHEPGMGVFAEKALDLAGLTLNKNTVPDEPVSPFYPSGIRLGTPAATTRGMKEKDMKFIGRVMIEVLNLIKPYSLPQDKEKRGEYIKSFVNEMKENKSIKKLHTEVINLVIKFPIP
;
A
#
# COMPACT_ATOMS: atom_id res chain seq x y z
N MET A 1 22.85 18.25 -7.11
CA MET A 1 22.08 17.08 -7.57
C MET A 1 21.31 17.50 -8.82
N PRO A 2 21.46 16.84 -9.97
CA PRO A 2 20.68 17.19 -11.15
C PRO A 2 19.22 16.80 -10.96
N ARG A 3 18.30 17.68 -11.39
CA ARG A 3 16.85 17.44 -11.39
C ARG A 3 16.53 16.25 -12.29
N ARG A 4 15.66 15.35 -11.81
CA ARG A 4 15.11 14.27 -12.64
C ARG A 4 14.27 14.87 -13.76
N PRO A 5 14.32 14.32 -14.99
CA PRO A 5 13.36 14.70 -16.01
C PRO A 5 11.97 14.21 -15.61
N ASP A 6 10.97 15.09 -15.69
CA ASP A 6 9.56 14.76 -15.57
C ASP A 6 9.15 13.98 -16.82
N THR A 7 9.14 12.65 -16.73
CA THR A 7 8.52 11.80 -17.75
C THR A 7 7.33 11.08 -17.12
N ALA A 8 6.16 11.70 -17.25
CA ALA A 8 4.90 11.00 -17.06
C ALA A 8 4.75 9.96 -18.19
N VAL A 9 4.86 8.69 -17.85
CA VAL A 9 4.58 7.59 -18.78
C VAL A 9 3.07 7.40 -18.80
N GLY A 10 2.41 7.79 -19.90
CA GLY A 10 0.99 7.62 -20.10
C GLY A 10 0.57 6.15 -20.10
N THR A 11 -0.51 5.83 -19.39
CA THR A 11 -1.07 4.49 -19.32
C THR A 11 -1.89 4.14 -20.57
N PRO A 12 -1.71 2.97 -21.20
CA PRO A 12 -2.60 2.52 -22.28
C PRO A 12 -3.99 2.17 -21.71
N ARG A 13 -5.04 2.71 -22.30
CA ARG A 13 -6.42 2.34 -22.01
C ARG A 13 -6.77 1.04 -22.72
N ASN A 14 -7.09 -0.01 -21.96
CA ASN A 14 -7.78 -1.19 -22.48
C ASN A 14 -8.70 -1.78 -21.41
N ASP A 15 -10.01 -1.81 -21.69
CA ASP A 15 -11.09 -2.00 -20.71
C ASP A 15 -11.49 -3.44 -20.41
N SER A 16 -10.64 -4.44 -20.62
CA SER A 16 -11.10 -5.84 -20.54
C SER A 16 -10.15 -6.88 -19.95
N LEU A 17 -9.32 -6.50 -18.99
CA LEU A 17 -8.61 -7.39 -18.04
C LEU A 17 -7.95 -6.46 -17.04
N VAL A 18 -7.79 -6.86 -15.78
CA VAL A 18 -7.01 -6.08 -14.81
C VAL A 18 -5.60 -5.93 -15.37
N ALA A 19 -5.37 -4.85 -16.12
CA ALA A 19 -4.09 -4.60 -16.77
C ALA A 19 -3.08 -4.21 -15.70
N ASP A 20 -1.90 -4.83 -15.75
CA ASP A 20 -0.75 -4.40 -14.97
C ASP A 20 -0.55 -2.88 -15.21
N LEU A 21 -0.34 -2.12 -14.12
CA LEU A 21 -0.13 -0.68 -14.20
C LEU A 21 1.30 -0.30 -14.65
N PHE A 22 2.18 -1.30 -14.82
CA PHE A 22 3.54 -1.10 -15.33
C PHE A 22 3.63 -1.39 -16.83
N ASP A 23 4.16 -0.43 -17.59
CA ASP A 23 4.58 -0.67 -18.97
C ASP A 23 5.99 -1.29 -18.99
N TYR A 24 6.05 -2.61 -19.05
CA TYR A 24 7.32 -3.34 -19.07
C TYR A 24 8.15 -3.10 -20.33
N ASN A 25 7.55 -2.66 -21.43
CA ASN A 25 8.28 -2.34 -22.64
C ASN A 25 9.04 -1.01 -22.47
N GLU A 26 8.37 0.00 -21.92
CA GLU A 26 9.02 1.27 -21.62
C GLU A 26 10.09 1.11 -20.52
N ILE A 27 9.80 0.33 -19.47
CA ILE A 27 10.79 0.01 -18.42
C ILE A 27 12.02 -0.67 -19.01
N ARG A 28 11.84 -1.64 -19.92
CA ARG A 28 12.94 -2.32 -20.60
C ARG A 28 13.76 -1.36 -21.46
N LYS A 29 13.10 -0.47 -22.20
CA LYS A 29 13.76 0.55 -23.00
C LYS A 29 14.61 1.46 -22.11
N LEU A 30 14.05 2.02 -21.06
CA LEU A 30 14.78 2.86 -20.09
C LEU A 30 15.94 2.11 -19.43
N ALA A 31 15.76 0.83 -19.06
CA ALA A 31 16.85 0.04 -18.50
C ALA A 31 18.01 -0.15 -19.47
N LYS A 32 17.73 -0.35 -20.76
CA LYS A 32 18.78 -0.45 -21.81
C LYS A 32 19.49 0.87 -22.05
N GLU A 33 18.79 1.99 -21.96
CA GLU A 33 19.35 3.33 -22.13
C GLU A 33 20.26 3.72 -20.96
N CYS A 34 19.77 3.58 -19.72
CA CYS A 34 20.52 4.03 -18.54
C CYS A 34 21.48 2.98 -17.95
N ARG A 35 21.36 1.71 -18.34
CA ARG A 35 22.17 0.57 -17.86
C ARG A 35 22.44 0.61 -16.36
N PRO A 36 21.38 0.53 -15.53
CA PRO A 36 21.53 0.64 -14.09
C PRO A 36 22.28 -0.58 -13.54
N LYS A 37 23.10 -0.37 -12.50
CA LYS A 37 23.72 -1.49 -11.76
C LYS A 37 22.73 -2.22 -10.88
N MET A 38 21.63 -1.56 -10.52
CA MET A 38 20.59 -2.11 -9.64
C MET A 38 19.22 -1.58 -10.09
N ILE A 39 18.25 -2.49 -10.13
CA ILE A 39 16.82 -2.17 -10.28
C ILE A 39 16.15 -2.52 -8.95
N TRP A 40 15.40 -1.56 -8.39
CA TRP A 40 14.67 -1.74 -7.15
C TRP A 40 13.17 -1.78 -7.45
N VAL A 41 12.49 -2.89 -7.09
CA VAL A 41 11.07 -3.07 -7.27
C VAL A 41 10.38 -3.22 -5.92
N GLY A 42 9.38 -2.38 -5.69
CA GLY A 42 8.60 -2.38 -4.46
C GLY A 42 7.71 -1.14 -4.41
N THR A 43 6.59 -1.25 -3.73
CA THR A 43 5.56 -0.21 -3.77
C THR A 43 4.89 -0.03 -2.42
N THR A 44 4.32 1.16 -2.19
CA THR A 44 3.55 1.48 -0.98
C THR A 44 2.07 1.69 -1.25
N ALA A 45 1.66 1.79 -2.53
CA ALA A 45 0.29 2.11 -2.94
C ALA A 45 -0.17 1.33 -4.18
N TYR A 46 0.46 0.23 -4.50
CA TYR A 46 0.14 -0.60 -5.66
C TYR A 46 -0.84 -1.71 -5.26
N PRO A 47 -2.06 -1.74 -5.81
CA PRO A 47 -3.10 -2.67 -5.38
C PRO A 47 -3.02 -4.05 -6.02
N LEU A 48 -2.26 -4.22 -7.12
CA LEU A 48 -2.19 -5.47 -7.88
C LEU A 48 -0.98 -6.32 -7.46
N GLN A 49 -0.86 -7.52 -8.01
CA GLN A 49 0.32 -8.35 -7.84
C GLN A 49 1.49 -7.84 -8.67
N LEU A 50 2.70 -7.97 -8.13
CA LEU A 50 3.95 -7.66 -8.83
C LEU A 50 4.45 -8.91 -9.56
N HIS A 51 4.65 -8.78 -10.86
CA HIS A 51 5.16 -9.84 -11.73
C HIS A 51 6.70 -9.87 -11.74
N TYR A 52 7.30 -10.40 -10.67
CA TYR A 52 8.76 -10.40 -10.48
C TYR A 52 9.55 -11.07 -11.60
N GLU A 53 8.96 -12.04 -12.29
CA GLU A 53 9.56 -12.70 -13.46
C GLU A 53 9.78 -11.74 -14.64
N LYS A 54 8.90 -10.74 -14.82
CA LYS A 54 9.06 -9.72 -15.86
C LYS A 54 10.18 -8.74 -15.49
N TRP A 55 10.26 -8.34 -14.24
CA TRP A 55 11.34 -7.50 -13.71
C TRP A 55 12.69 -8.22 -13.78
N ALA A 56 12.73 -9.52 -13.47
CA ALA A 56 13.94 -10.31 -13.54
C ALA A 56 14.52 -10.36 -14.97
N LYS A 57 13.66 -10.61 -15.98
CA LYS A 57 14.09 -10.59 -17.39
C LYS A 57 14.70 -9.25 -17.78
N ILE A 58 14.09 -8.14 -17.38
CA ILE A 58 14.64 -6.80 -17.68
C ILE A 58 15.99 -6.57 -16.98
N ALA A 59 16.11 -6.96 -15.71
CA ALA A 59 17.36 -6.82 -14.96
C ALA A 59 18.48 -7.69 -15.56
N ASP A 60 18.16 -8.91 -15.97
CA ASP A 60 19.12 -9.84 -16.58
C ASP A 60 19.61 -9.31 -17.95
N GLU A 61 18.73 -8.68 -18.77
CA GLU A 61 19.09 -8.09 -20.07
C GLU A 61 20.15 -6.97 -19.97
N VAL A 62 20.26 -6.31 -18.82
CA VAL A 62 21.20 -5.19 -18.59
C VAL A 62 22.27 -5.50 -17.53
N ASP A 63 22.35 -6.76 -17.11
CA ASP A 63 23.25 -7.25 -16.04
C ASP A 63 23.08 -6.52 -14.69
N ALA A 64 21.89 -6.03 -14.38
CA ALA A 64 21.60 -5.35 -13.13
C ALA A 64 21.32 -6.34 -11.98
N TYR A 65 21.59 -5.92 -10.74
CA TYR A 65 21.00 -6.56 -9.58
C TYR A 65 19.52 -6.18 -9.50
N LEU A 66 18.65 -7.17 -9.29
CA LEU A 66 17.24 -6.92 -8.97
C LEU A 66 17.04 -7.06 -7.47
N VAL A 67 16.50 -6.01 -6.84
CA VAL A 67 16.14 -5.98 -5.42
C VAL A 67 14.63 -5.83 -5.30
N ALA A 68 13.99 -6.67 -4.49
CA ALA A 68 12.57 -6.53 -4.19
C ALA A 68 12.37 -6.02 -2.76
N ASP A 69 11.68 -4.90 -2.62
CA ASP A 69 11.13 -4.48 -1.33
C ASP A 69 9.69 -4.99 -1.20
N MET A 70 9.51 -6.01 -0.36
CA MET A 70 8.20 -6.59 -0.12
C MET A 70 7.56 -6.12 1.20
N ALA A 71 8.01 -5.00 1.75
CA ALA A 71 7.60 -4.53 3.08
C ALA A 71 6.08 -4.50 3.29
N HIS A 72 5.30 -4.05 2.30
CA HIS A 72 3.85 -4.03 2.39
C HIS A 72 3.18 -5.40 2.30
N ILE A 73 3.76 -6.30 1.52
CA ILE A 73 3.17 -7.61 1.18
C ILE A 73 3.85 -8.79 1.86
N ALA A 74 4.86 -8.58 2.71
CA ALA A 74 5.67 -9.65 3.30
C ALA A 74 4.82 -10.71 4.01
N GLY A 75 3.80 -10.31 4.77
CA GLY A 75 2.89 -11.26 5.40
C GLY A 75 2.00 -12.02 4.40
N LEU A 76 1.65 -11.40 3.26
CA LEU A 76 0.91 -12.09 2.21
C LEU A 76 1.80 -13.11 1.50
N VAL A 77 3.07 -12.78 1.26
CA VAL A 77 4.06 -13.70 0.69
C VAL A 77 4.32 -14.88 1.64
N ALA A 78 4.58 -14.60 2.93
CA ALA A 78 4.79 -15.64 3.94
C ALA A 78 3.58 -16.57 4.08
N GLY A 79 2.36 -16.03 4.03
CA GLY A 79 1.13 -16.80 4.09
C GLY A 79 0.68 -17.42 2.76
N GLY A 80 1.43 -17.24 1.67
CA GLY A 80 1.11 -17.80 0.34
C GLY A 80 -0.07 -17.14 -0.37
N ALA A 81 -0.48 -15.94 0.06
CA ALA A 81 -1.56 -15.16 -0.55
C ALA A 81 -1.07 -14.16 -1.62
N HIS A 82 0.24 -14.09 -1.86
CA HIS A 82 0.89 -13.29 -2.91
C HIS A 82 2.12 -14.06 -3.43
N PRO A 83 2.43 -13.99 -4.74
CA PRO A 83 3.64 -14.58 -5.31
C PRO A 83 4.91 -14.12 -4.61
N SER A 84 5.86 -15.04 -4.40
CA SER A 84 7.14 -14.74 -3.77
C SER A 84 8.12 -14.09 -4.74
N PRO A 85 8.84 -13.02 -4.37
CA PRO A 85 9.94 -12.47 -5.15
C PRO A 85 11.18 -13.36 -5.13
N VAL A 86 11.36 -14.19 -4.10
CA VAL A 86 12.60 -14.93 -3.81
C VAL A 86 13.19 -15.68 -5.01
N PRO A 87 12.42 -16.42 -5.83
CA PRO A 87 12.98 -17.12 -6.99
C PRO A 87 13.51 -16.21 -8.11
N HIS A 88 13.14 -14.95 -8.12
CA HIS A 88 13.34 -14.05 -9.25
C HIS A 88 14.39 -12.96 -9.00
N VAL A 89 14.62 -12.59 -7.75
CA VAL A 89 15.45 -11.44 -7.40
C VAL A 89 16.77 -11.85 -6.73
N HIS A 90 17.73 -10.92 -6.66
CA HIS A 90 19.03 -11.16 -6.02
C HIS A 90 19.01 -10.86 -4.52
N VAL A 91 18.22 -9.85 -4.12
CA VAL A 91 18.07 -9.43 -2.74
C VAL A 91 16.60 -9.10 -2.47
N VAL A 92 16.13 -9.47 -1.29
CA VAL A 92 14.81 -9.08 -0.78
C VAL A 92 14.99 -8.22 0.45
N THR A 93 14.29 -7.11 0.52
CA THR A 93 14.15 -6.30 1.73
C THR A 93 12.72 -6.31 2.22
N THR A 94 12.54 -6.23 3.53
CA THR A 94 11.21 -6.09 4.12
C THR A 94 11.26 -5.43 5.48
N THR A 95 10.17 -4.78 5.85
CA THR A 95 9.89 -4.41 7.24
C THR A 95 9.16 -5.54 7.95
N THR A 96 9.26 -5.58 9.28
CA THR A 96 8.62 -6.61 10.11
C THR A 96 7.28 -6.18 10.71
N HIS A 97 6.96 -4.89 10.70
CA HIS A 97 5.84 -4.27 11.43
C HIS A 97 4.60 -3.92 10.57
N LYS A 98 4.49 -4.48 9.36
CA LYS A 98 3.31 -4.30 8.50
C LYS A 98 2.47 -5.60 8.48
N THR A 99 2.29 -6.22 7.33
CA THR A 99 1.50 -7.45 7.21
C THR A 99 2.08 -8.65 7.96
N LEU A 100 3.36 -8.63 8.33
CA LEU A 100 3.97 -9.63 9.24
C LEU A 100 3.54 -9.48 10.70
N ARG A 101 2.97 -8.35 11.12
CA ARG A 101 2.51 -8.05 12.48
C ARG A 101 3.58 -8.09 13.57
N GLY A 102 4.86 -7.93 13.21
CA GLY A 102 5.98 -7.90 14.13
C GLY A 102 6.29 -6.50 14.68
N PRO A 103 7.34 -6.37 15.48
CA PRO A 103 7.82 -5.09 15.96
C PRO A 103 8.43 -4.27 14.83
N ARG A 104 8.72 -2.99 15.10
CA ARG A 104 9.46 -2.15 14.14
C ARG A 104 10.86 -2.67 13.93
N GLY A 105 11.16 -3.01 12.72
CA GLY A 105 12.45 -3.52 12.27
C GLY A 105 12.41 -3.83 10.77
N ALA A 106 13.52 -4.34 10.26
CA ALA A 106 13.68 -4.73 8.87
C ALA A 106 14.59 -5.96 8.74
N MET A 107 14.48 -6.62 7.61
CA MET A 107 15.36 -7.72 7.22
C MET A 107 15.85 -7.51 5.79
N ILE A 108 17.08 -7.92 5.53
CA ILE A 108 17.65 -8.01 4.19
C ILE A 108 18.03 -9.47 3.98
N MET A 109 17.59 -10.07 2.90
CA MET A 109 17.83 -11.48 2.56
C MET A 109 18.50 -11.56 1.20
N VAL A 110 19.64 -12.25 1.12
CA VAL A 110 20.28 -12.59 -0.15
C VAL A 110 19.72 -13.92 -0.62
N THR A 111 19.31 -13.98 -1.88
CA THR A 111 18.74 -15.20 -2.49
C THR A 111 19.84 -16.05 -3.13
N ASP A 112 19.50 -17.29 -3.51
CA ASP A 112 20.41 -18.15 -4.29
C ASP A 112 20.82 -17.50 -5.63
N LYS A 113 19.89 -16.76 -6.28
CA LYS A 113 20.20 -15.99 -7.49
C LYS A 113 21.26 -14.91 -7.19
N GLY A 114 21.16 -14.26 -6.02
CA GLY A 114 22.14 -13.28 -5.57
C GLY A 114 23.52 -13.88 -5.32
N LEU A 115 23.58 -14.99 -4.62
CA LEU A 115 24.84 -15.71 -4.33
C LEU A 115 25.48 -16.26 -5.61
N LYS A 116 24.68 -16.76 -6.57
CA LYS A 116 25.19 -17.19 -7.89
C LYS A 116 25.84 -16.05 -8.66
N LYS A 117 25.27 -14.84 -8.61
CA LYS A 117 25.83 -13.66 -9.27
C LYS A 117 27.06 -13.11 -8.54
N ASN A 118 27.06 -13.14 -7.23
CA ASN A 118 28.18 -12.70 -6.37
C ASN A 118 28.20 -13.49 -5.06
N PRO A 119 29.11 -14.47 -4.92
CA PRO A 119 29.22 -15.29 -3.70
C PRO A 119 29.46 -14.49 -2.41
N GLU A 120 30.10 -13.31 -2.52
CA GLU A 120 30.37 -12.42 -1.39
C GLU A 120 29.22 -11.43 -1.09
N LEU A 121 28.09 -11.51 -1.78
CA LEU A 121 27.03 -10.51 -1.69
C LEU A 121 26.45 -10.42 -0.28
N PHE A 122 26.31 -11.56 0.40
CA PHE A 122 25.84 -11.61 1.80
C PHE A 122 26.79 -10.85 2.72
N ASP A 123 28.09 -11.15 2.66
CA ASP A 123 29.09 -10.53 3.53
C ASP A 123 29.22 -9.03 3.27
N LYS A 124 29.15 -8.62 2.01
CA LYS A 124 29.17 -7.20 1.62
C LYS A 124 27.96 -6.44 2.19
N ILE A 125 26.76 -7.02 2.11
CA ILE A 125 25.56 -6.42 2.68
C ILE A 125 25.65 -6.41 4.20
N ASN A 126 26.02 -7.52 4.83
CA ASN A 126 26.16 -7.61 6.28
C ASN A 126 27.13 -6.58 6.83
N LYS A 127 28.31 -6.43 6.19
CA LYS A 127 29.31 -5.43 6.54
C LYS A 127 28.82 -3.99 6.31
N ALA A 128 28.02 -3.76 5.28
CA ALA A 128 27.42 -2.45 5.05
C ALA A 128 26.38 -2.08 6.11
N VAL A 129 25.64 -3.06 6.62
CA VAL A 129 24.71 -2.87 7.74
C VAL A 129 25.49 -2.65 9.03
N PHE A 130 26.35 -3.58 9.40
CA PHE A 130 27.18 -3.50 10.61
C PHE A 130 28.63 -3.85 10.29
N PRO A 131 29.59 -2.99 10.61
CA PRO A 131 29.47 -1.71 11.32
C PRO A 131 29.23 -0.48 10.42
N GLY A 132 28.90 -0.69 9.13
CA GLY A 132 28.86 0.41 8.14
C GLY A 132 27.84 1.51 8.45
N LEU A 133 26.60 1.15 8.76
CA LEU A 133 25.49 2.10 8.96
C LEU A 133 24.86 1.99 10.35
N GLN A 134 24.97 0.85 11.03
CA GLN A 134 24.33 0.57 12.30
C GLN A 134 25.36 0.18 13.38
N GLY A 135 24.95 0.28 14.65
CA GLY A 135 25.74 -0.11 15.82
C GLY A 135 25.11 -1.30 16.54
N GLY A 136 25.20 -1.28 17.89
CA GLY A 136 24.67 -2.36 18.74
C GLY A 136 23.19 -2.64 18.51
N PRO A 137 22.78 -3.92 18.44
CA PRO A 137 21.41 -4.29 18.18
C PRO A 137 20.50 -4.05 19.41
N HIS A 138 19.20 -3.94 19.16
CA HIS A 138 18.17 -3.99 20.19
C HIS A 138 17.66 -5.43 20.31
N ASP A 139 18.20 -6.20 21.26
CA ASP A 139 17.93 -7.64 21.37
C ASP A 139 16.47 -7.96 21.65
N ASN A 140 15.75 -7.09 22.39
CA ASN A 140 14.31 -7.20 22.58
C ASN A 140 13.54 -7.12 21.24
N GLN A 141 13.97 -6.25 20.31
CA GLN A 141 13.38 -6.17 18.98
C GLN A 141 13.70 -7.43 18.17
N THR A 142 14.93 -7.92 18.24
CA THR A 142 15.35 -9.15 17.55
C THR A 142 14.55 -10.35 18.04
N ALA A 143 14.36 -10.50 19.34
CA ALA A 143 13.54 -11.57 19.93
C ALA A 143 12.07 -11.46 19.49
N ALA A 144 11.50 -10.25 19.49
CA ALA A 144 10.13 -10.03 19.04
C ALA A 144 9.97 -10.27 17.52
N ILE A 145 10.99 -9.97 16.69
CA ILE A 145 10.99 -10.33 15.27
C ILE A 145 10.98 -11.84 15.10
N ALA A 146 11.81 -12.57 15.85
CA ALA A 146 11.85 -14.04 15.80
C ALA A 146 10.48 -14.65 16.16
N THR A 147 9.81 -14.12 17.20
CA THR A 147 8.46 -14.54 17.58
C THR A 147 7.45 -14.28 16.44
N ALA A 148 7.47 -13.10 15.83
CA ALA A 148 6.57 -12.77 14.72
C ALA A 148 6.81 -13.67 13.49
N LEU A 149 8.05 -14.01 13.18
CA LEU A 149 8.39 -14.93 12.09
C LEU A 149 7.95 -16.38 12.41
N TYR A 150 8.09 -16.80 13.66
CA TYR A 150 7.55 -18.09 14.10
C TYR A 150 6.04 -18.14 13.92
N GLU A 151 5.29 -17.11 14.37
CA GLU A 151 3.85 -17.02 14.15
C GLU A 151 3.51 -17.02 12.65
N ALA A 152 4.28 -16.29 11.82
CA ALA A 152 4.07 -16.24 10.38
C ALA A 152 4.31 -17.59 9.67
N SER A 153 5.06 -18.50 10.28
CA SER A 153 5.28 -19.86 9.79
C SER A 153 4.12 -20.84 10.08
N GLN A 154 3.16 -20.46 10.93
CA GLN A 154 2.09 -21.34 11.39
C GLN A 154 0.92 -21.39 10.36
N PRO A 155 0.16 -22.51 10.32
CA PRO A 155 -0.98 -22.65 9.41
C PRO A 155 -2.07 -21.57 9.59
N GLU A 156 -2.24 -21.06 10.80
CA GLU A 156 -3.18 -20.00 11.14
C GLU A 156 -2.84 -18.70 10.43
N PHE A 157 -1.55 -18.39 10.29
CA PHE A 157 -1.11 -17.22 9.57
C PHE A 157 -1.40 -17.30 8.08
N LYS A 158 -1.33 -18.49 7.50
CA LYS A 158 -1.76 -18.72 6.11
C LYS A 158 -3.24 -18.38 5.92
N LYS A 159 -4.10 -18.86 6.83
CA LYS A 159 -5.56 -18.54 6.83
C LYS A 159 -5.78 -17.03 6.96
N TYR A 160 -5.03 -16.37 7.84
CA TYR A 160 -5.06 -14.92 8.03
C TYR A 160 -4.68 -14.16 6.76
N ALA A 161 -3.58 -14.51 6.12
CA ALA A 161 -3.12 -13.84 4.90
C ALA A 161 -4.15 -13.95 3.75
N HIS A 162 -4.75 -15.10 3.55
CA HIS A 162 -5.81 -15.29 2.56
C HIS A 162 -7.09 -14.52 2.94
N GLN A 163 -7.46 -14.45 4.22
CA GLN A 163 -8.60 -13.66 4.67
C GLN A 163 -8.39 -12.16 4.45
N ILE A 164 -7.17 -11.64 4.61
CA ILE A 164 -6.84 -10.25 4.29
C ILE A 164 -7.21 -9.92 2.85
N VAL A 165 -6.73 -10.73 1.90
CA VAL A 165 -6.99 -10.52 0.47
C VAL A 165 -8.47 -10.65 0.14
N LYS A 166 -9.15 -11.63 0.74
CA LYS A 166 -10.60 -11.82 0.57
C LYS A 166 -11.38 -10.61 1.08
N ASN A 167 -11.06 -10.11 2.25
CA ASN A 167 -11.63 -8.90 2.82
C ASN A 167 -11.40 -7.68 1.91
N ALA A 168 -10.18 -7.51 1.40
CA ALA A 168 -9.85 -6.40 0.50
C ALA A 168 -10.66 -6.45 -0.80
N LYS A 169 -10.82 -7.62 -1.41
CA LYS A 169 -11.62 -7.81 -2.62
C LYS A 169 -13.09 -7.45 -2.41
N ILE A 170 -13.68 -7.86 -1.27
CA ILE A 170 -15.08 -7.54 -0.94
C ILE A 170 -15.25 -6.04 -0.70
N LEU A 171 -14.33 -5.43 0.07
CA LEU A 171 -14.37 -3.98 0.29
C LEU A 171 -14.21 -3.20 -1.02
N ALA A 172 -13.29 -3.61 -1.87
CA ALA A 172 -13.09 -3.01 -3.20
C ALA A 172 -14.36 -3.11 -4.08
N ALA A 173 -15.01 -4.29 -4.08
CA ALA A 173 -16.26 -4.49 -4.83
C ALA A 173 -17.38 -3.58 -4.31
N GLU A 174 -17.51 -3.42 -2.99
CA GLU A 174 -18.50 -2.54 -2.36
C GLU A 174 -18.25 -1.08 -2.75
N LEU A 175 -16.99 -0.61 -2.66
CA LEU A 175 -16.64 0.76 -3.03
C LEU A 175 -16.93 1.05 -4.52
N LYS A 176 -16.63 0.08 -5.41
CA LYS A 176 -16.99 0.18 -6.84
C LYS A 176 -18.49 0.24 -7.07
N SER A 177 -19.27 -0.60 -6.37
CA SER A 177 -20.74 -0.59 -6.49
C SER A 177 -21.35 0.74 -6.03
N GLY A 178 -20.66 1.45 -5.12
CA GLY A 178 -20.98 2.81 -4.70
C GLY A 178 -20.52 3.91 -5.65
N GLY A 179 -20.02 3.58 -6.84
CA GLY A 179 -19.63 4.54 -7.87
C GLY A 179 -18.20 5.10 -7.72
N LEU A 180 -17.36 4.51 -6.88
CA LEU A 180 -15.97 4.94 -6.71
C LEU A 180 -15.06 4.25 -7.73
N THR A 181 -14.09 5.02 -8.25
CA THR A 181 -13.05 4.50 -9.13
C THR A 181 -11.86 4.00 -8.31
N LEU A 182 -11.43 2.76 -8.56
CA LEU A 182 -10.26 2.17 -7.92
C LEU A 182 -9.11 2.07 -8.92
N VAL A 183 -7.92 2.47 -8.48
CA VAL A 183 -6.70 2.25 -9.25
C VAL A 183 -6.50 0.74 -9.45
N GLY A 184 -6.16 0.31 -10.67
CA GLY A 184 -6.09 -1.11 -11.01
C GLY A 184 -7.44 -1.81 -11.06
N ASN A 185 -8.55 -1.06 -11.15
CA ASN A 185 -9.92 -1.58 -11.21
C ASN A 185 -10.31 -2.52 -10.05
N GLY A 186 -9.55 -2.50 -8.94
CA GLY A 186 -9.78 -3.35 -7.77
C GLY A 186 -8.52 -3.60 -6.95
N THR A 187 -8.41 -4.80 -6.37
CA THR A 187 -7.20 -5.21 -5.65
C THR A 187 -6.95 -6.70 -5.73
N GLU A 188 -5.68 -7.07 -5.74
CA GLU A 188 -5.19 -8.45 -5.63
C GLU A 188 -4.37 -8.65 -4.34
N THR A 189 -4.25 -7.59 -3.53
CA THR A 189 -3.46 -7.58 -2.28
C THR A 189 -4.33 -7.20 -1.09
N HIS A 190 -3.74 -6.66 -0.05
CA HIS A 190 -4.40 -6.12 1.13
C HIS A 190 -4.85 -4.66 0.98
N LEU A 191 -4.36 -3.99 -0.07
CA LEU A 191 -4.39 -2.54 -0.24
C LEU A 191 -5.40 -2.15 -1.32
N ILE A 192 -6.13 -1.07 -1.08
CA ILE A 192 -7.04 -0.44 -2.04
C ILE A 192 -6.60 1.01 -2.18
N LEU A 193 -6.50 1.48 -3.42
CA LEU A 193 -6.26 2.88 -3.75
C LEU A 193 -7.48 3.41 -4.51
N VAL A 194 -8.18 4.36 -3.91
CA VAL A 194 -9.36 5.00 -4.49
C VAL A 194 -8.93 6.30 -5.16
N ASP A 195 -9.29 6.46 -6.42
CA ASP A 195 -9.13 7.72 -7.17
C ASP A 195 -10.42 8.55 -7.06
N LEU A 196 -10.39 9.55 -6.19
CA LEU A 196 -11.53 10.46 -5.99
C LEU A 196 -11.66 11.48 -7.12
N SER A 197 -10.62 11.74 -7.92
CA SER A 197 -10.68 12.71 -9.03
C SER A 197 -11.69 12.34 -10.12
N LYS A 198 -12.19 11.09 -10.12
CA LYS A 198 -13.22 10.60 -11.06
C LYS A 198 -14.66 10.80 -10.54
N SER A 199 -14.82 11.12 -9.26
CA SER A 199 -16.14 11.26 -8.62
C SER A 199 -16.30 12.53 -7.78
N HIS A 200 -15.19 13.22 -7.52
CA HIS A 200 -15.09 14.45 -6.74
C HIS A 200 -14.13 15.42 -7.44
N GLU A 201 -14.08 16.66 -6.95
CA GLU A 201 -13.05 17.60 -7.39
C GLU A 201 -11.64 17.09 -7.07
N PRO A 202 -10.61 17.41 -7.89
CA PRO A 202 -9.23 17.08 -7.58
C PRO A 202 -8.76 17.65 -6.23
N GLY A 203 -7.91 16.91 -5.50
CA GLY A 203 -7.38 17.35 -4.21
C GLY A 203 -8.25 17.00 -3.00
N MET A 204 -9.31 16.22 -3.20
CA MET A 204 -10.26 15.87 -2.13
C MET A 204 -9.77 14.79 -1.16
N GLY A 205 -8.59 14.21 -1.35
CA GLY A 205 -8.04 13.20 -0.45
C GLY A 205 -7.90 13.67 1.00
N VAL A 206 -7.57 14.95 1.23
CA VAL A 206 -7.47 15.51 2.59
C VAL A 206 -8.82 15.62 3.27
N PHE A 207 -9.87 15.99 2.54
CA PHE A 207 -11.24 16.07 3.06
C PHE A 207 -11.78 14.68 3.39
N ALA A 208 -11.54 13.72 2.49
CA ALA A 208 -11.91 12.32 2.68
C ALA A 208 -11.22 11.71 3.91
N GLU A 209 -9.89 11.89 4.06
CA GLU A 209 -9.14 11.44 5.22
C GLU A 209 -9.75 11.97 6.53
N LYS A 210 -10.02 13.28 6.61
CA LYS A 210 -10.55 13.92 7.82
C LYS A 210 -12.00 13.50 8.13
N ALA A 211 -12.86 13.44 7.12
CA ALA A 211 -14.26 13.07 7.33
C ALA A 211 -14.40 11.59 7.72
N LEU A 212 -13.63 10.69 7.10
CA LEU A 212 -13.60 9.27 7.44
C LEU A 212 -13.03 9.02 8.85
N ASP A 213 -11.98 9.75 9.24
CA ASP A 213 -11.42 9.67 10.59
C ASP A 213 -12.46 10.09 11.65
N LEU A 214 -13.22 11.17 11.40
CA LEU A 214 -14.33 11.58 12.25
C LEU A 214 -15.47 10.55 12.33
N ALA A 215 -15.67 9.77 11.28
CA ALA A 215 -16.61 8.65 11.27
C ALA A 215 -16.04 7.37 11.91
N GLY A 216 -14.79 7.38 12.41
CA GLY A 216 -14.12 6.24 13.05
C GLY A 216 -13.41 5.29 12.09
N LEU A 217 -13.17 5.71 10.84
CA LEU A 217 -12.47 4.94 9.81
C LEU A 217 -11.14 5.60 9.45
N THR A 218 -10.06 5.16 10.10
CA THR A 218 -8.71 5.71 9.86
C THR A 218 -8.08 5.14 8.61
N LEU A 219 -7.69 6.03 7.71
CA LEU A 219 -6.94 5.75 6.48
C LEU A 219 -6.03 6.94 6.15
N ASN A 220 -5.34 6.93 5.02
CA ASN A 220 -4.54 8.09 4.61
C ASN A 220 -4.90 8.60 3.21
N LYS A 221 -4.81 9.93 3.04
CA LYS A 221 -4.75 10.54 1.72
C LYS A 221 -3.54 10.02 0.94
N ASN A 222 -3.66 9.87 -0.37
CA ASN A 222 -2.60 9.34 -1.23
C ASN A 222 -2.69 9.92 -2.64
N THR A 223 -1.56 10.11 -3.29
CA THR A 223 -1.55 10.44 -4.72
C THR A 223 -2.08 9.26 -5.54
N VAL A 224 -2.67 9.58 -6.68
CA VAL A 224 -3.13 8.62 -7.68
C VAL A 224 -2.21 8.69 -8.91
N PRO A 225 -2.21 7.68 -9.80
CA PRO A 225 -1.54 7.81 -11.09
C PRO A 225 -2.02 9.07 -11.82
N ASP A 226 -1.09 9.78 -12.45
CA ASP A 226 -1.34 11.04 -13.15
C ASP A 226 -2.02 12.11 -12.25
N GLU A 227 -1.59 12.20 -10.99
CA GLU A 227 -2.14 13.11 -9.99
C GLU A 227 -2.29 14.55 -10.54
N PRO A 228 -3.53 15.05 -10.68
CA PRO A 228 -3.78 16.34 -11.34
C PRO A 228 -3.40 17.56 -10.48
N VAL A 229 -3.12 17.34 -9.18
CA VAL A 229 -2.82 18.43 -8.23
C VAL A 229 -1.57 18.11 -7.40
N SER A 230 -1.28 18.98 -6.43
CA SER A 230 -0.09 18.83 -5.58
C SER A 230 -0.14 17.57 -4.70
N PRO A 231 0.96 16.84 -4.51
CA PRO A 231 1.05 15.73 -3.57
C PRO A 231 0.70 16.08 -2.10
N PHE A 232 0.72 17.36 -1.74
CA PHE A 232 0.27 17.81 -0.41
C PHE A 232 -1.25 17.76 -0.23
N TYR A 233 -1.98 17.88 -1.34
CA TYR A 233 -3.43 17.82 -1.43
C TYR A 233 -3.83 16.80 -2.49
N PRO A 234 -3.53 15.50 -2.26
CA PRO A 234 -3.72 14.48 -3.28
C PRO A 234 -5.21 14.17 -3.52
N SER A 235 -5.48 13.59 -4.68
CA SER A 235 -6.84 13.26 -5.13
C SER A 235 -7.31 11.87 -4.70
N GLY A 236 -6.50 11.09 -4.03
CA GLY A 236 -6.86 9.73 -3.64
C GLY A 236 -6.80 9.49 -2.14
N ILE A 237 -7.32 8.32 -1.76
CA ILE A 237 -7.19 7.72 -0.44
C ILE A 237 -6.70 6.29 -0.55
N ARG A 238 -5.83 5.89 0.40
CA ARG A 238 -5.30 4.54 0.52
C ARG A 238 -5.78 3.89 1.82
N LEU A 239 -6.27 2.68 1.71
CA LEU A 239 -6.72 1.88 2.85
C LEU A 239 -6.31 0.41 2.68
N GLY A 240 -6.46 -0.36 3.76
CA GLY A 240 -6.12 -1.78 3.75
C GLY A 240 -6.84 -2.55 4.85
N THR A 241 -6.88 -3.86 4.70
CA THR A 241 -7.68 -4.75 5.55
C THR A 241 -6.91 -5.53 6.63
N PRO A 242 -5.56 -5.48 6.77
CA PRO A 242 -4.85 -6.30 7.76
C PRO A 242 -5.32 -6.06 9.20
N ALA A 243 -5.46 -4.79 9.63
CA ALA A 243 -5.88 -4.47 11.00
C ALA A 243 -7.28 -4.97 11.32
N ALA A 244 -8.25 -4.75 10.43
CA ALA A 244 -9.61 -5.26 10.58
C ALA A 244 -9.65 -6.80 10.60
N THR A 245 -8.86 -7.46 9.74
CA THR A 245 -8.74 -8.92 9.70
C THR A 245 -8.09 -9.47 10.97
N THR A 246 -7.07 -8.80 11.53
CA THR A 246 -6.46 -9.17 12.82
C THR A 246 -7.48 -9.17 13.96
N ARG A 247 -8.39 -8.21 13.93
CA ARG A 247 -9.51 -8.12 14.91
C ARG A 247 -10.62 -9.17 14.68
N GLY A 248 -10.53 -9.98 13.62
CA GLY A 248 -11.50 -11.04 13.31
C GLY A 248 -12.64 -10.63 12.36
N MET A 249 -12.60 -9.42 11.81
CA MET A 249 -13.60 -8.96 10.83
C MET A 249 -13.50 -9.76 9.53
N LYS A 250 -14.65 -10.01 8.91
CA LYS A 250 -14.81 -10.81 7.70
C LYS A 250 -15.64 -10.06 6.64
N GLU A 251 -16.03 -10.75 5.60
CA GLU A 251 -16.65 -10.20 4.39
C GLU A 251 -17.88 -9.33 4.67
N LYS A 252 -18.76 -9.75 5.58
CA LYS A 252 -19.96 -8.97 5.96
C LYS A 252 -19.60 -7.61 6.58
N ASP A 253 -18.50 -7.61 7.35
CA ASP A 253 -18.04 -6.40 8.03
C ASP A 253 -17.38 -5.45 7.01
N MET A 254 -16.73 -5.99 5.98
CA MET A 254 -16.18 -5.20 4.86
C MET A 254 -17.28 -4.50 4.05
N LYS A 255 -18.43 -5.16 3.82
CA LYS A 255 -19.59 -4.52 3.18
C LYS A 255 -20.11 -3.35 4.01
N PHE A 256 -20.22 -3.55 5.33
CA PHE A 256 -20.63 -2.47 6.24
C PHE A 256 -19.66 -1.29 6.18
N ILE A 257 -18.35 -1.55 6.27
CA ILE A 257 -17.30 -0.52 6.18
C ILE A 257 -17.39 0.22 4.82
N GLY A 258 -17.55 -0.51 3.72
CA GLY A 258 -17.69 0.07 2.39
C GLY A 258 -18.90 1.00 2.29
N ARG A 259 -20.06 0.58 2.81
CA ARG A 259 -21.26 1.42 2.88
C ARG A 259 -21.00 2.71 3.65
N VAL A 260 -20.43 2.63 4.86
CA VAL A 260 -20.10 3.82 5.68
C VAL A 260 -19.15 4.75 4.93
N MET A 261 -18.12 4.20 4.27
CA MET A 261 -17.19 5.01 3.46
C MET A 261 -17.91 5.75 2.34
N ILE A 262 -18.79 5.07 1.59
CA ILE A 262 -19.55 5.67 0.49
C ILE A 262 -20.43 6.80 1.02
N GLU A 263 -21.14 6.60 2.14
CA GLU A 263 -21.98 7.62 2.76
C GLU A 263 -21.15 8.86 3.17
N VAL A 264 -20.00 8.67 3.81
CA VAL A 264 -19.10 9.78 4.19
C VAL A 264 -18.56 10.50 2.95
N LEU A 265 -18.13 9.77 1.92
CA LEU A 265 -17.60 10.36 0.69
C LEU A 265 -18.69 11.15 -0.07
N ASN A 266 -19.93 10.71 -0.02
CA ASN A 266 -21.05 11.49 -0.59
C ASN A 266 -21.30 12.81 0.16
N LEU A 267 -21.10 12.86 1.48
CA LEU A 267 -21.25 14.08 2.27
C LEU A 267 -20.22 15.16 1.91
N ILE A 268 -19.05 14.75 1.43
CA ILE A 268 -17.98 15.70 1.08
C ILE A 268 -18.01 16.17 -0.37
N LYS A 269 -18.88 15.63 -1.23
CA LYS A 269 -19.00 16.04 -2.64
C LYS A 269 -19.21 17.55 -2.88
N PRO A 270 -19.94 18.28 -2.03
CA PRO A 270 -20.12 19.73 -2.23
C PRO A 270 -18.89 20.59 -1.96
N TYR A 271 -17.84 20.01 -1.37
CA TYR A 271 -16.62 20.74 -1.03
C TYR A 271 -15.59 20.70 -2.16
N SER A 272 -14.72 21.70 -2.17
CA SER A 272 -13.60 21.77 -3.12
C SER A 272 -12.38 22.44 -2.47
N LEU A 273 -11.20 22.11 -2.98
CA LEU A 273 -9.97 22.73 -2.50
C LEU A 273 -9.87 24.17 -2.98
N PRO A 274 -9.72 25.19 -2.09
CA PRO A 274 -9.56 26.56 -2.50
C PRO A 274 -8.42 26.76 -3.50
N GLN A 275 -8.67 27.59 -4.52
CA GLN A 275 -7.65 27.97 -5.51
C GLN A 275 -6.52 28.74 -4.84
N ASP A 276 -6.84 29.66 -3.94
CA ASP A 276 -5.89 30.39 -3.13
C ASP A 276 -5.21 29.47 -2.11
N LYS A 277 -3.90 29.26 -2.30
CA LYS A 277 -3.10 28.34 -1.47
C LYS A 277 -3.02 28.79 -0.01
N GLU A 278 -3.04 30.07 0.26
CA GLU A 278 -2.92 30.62 1.63
C GLU A 278 -4.18 30.33 2.45
N LYS A 279 -5.34 30.28 1.81
CA LYS A 279 -6.64 30.00 2.46
C LYS A 279 -6.90 28.52 2.71
N ARG A 280 -6.13 27.61 2.09
CA ARG A 280 -6.39 26.16 2.18
C ARG A 280 -6.37 25.63 3.62
N GLY A 281 -5.39 26.07 4.41
CA GLY A 281 -5.24 25.60 5.79
C GLY A 281 -6.43 26.00 6.68
N GLU A 282 -6.89 27.23 6.56
CA GLU A 282 -8.04 27.73 7.31
C GLU A 282 -9.35 27.08 6.85
N TYR A 283 -9.52 26.94 5.53
CA TYR A 283 -10.69 26.28 4.95
C TYR A 283 -10.81 24.82 5.41
N ILE A 284 -9.71 24.05 5.42
CA ILE A 284 -9.71 22.67 5.93
C ILE A 284 -10.04 22.62 7.42
N LYS A 285 -9.56 23.57 8.23
CA LYS A 285 -9.95 23.67 9.66
C LYS A 285 -11.44 23.93 9.82
N SER A 286 -12.00 24.85 9.03
CA SER A 286 -13.44 25.14 9.01
C SER A 286 -14.25 23.91 8.63
N PHE A 287 -13.86 23.22 7.56
CA PHE A 287 -14.46 21.95 7.13
C PHE A 287 -14.47 20.90 8.26
N VAL A 288 -13.34 20.70 8.93
CA VAL A 288 -13.25 19.73 10.02
C VAL A 288 -14.20 20.09 11.17
N ASN A 289 -14.31 21.37 11.52
CA ASN A 289 -15.23 21.83 12.56
C ASN A 289 -16.70 21.62 12.17
N GLU A 290 -17.05 21.88 10.91
CA GLU A 290 -18.37 21.63 10.37
C GLU A 290 -18.70 20.12 10.39
N MET A 291 -17.78 19.27 9.95
CA MET A 291 -17.97 17.81 9.95
C MET A 291 -18.09 17.22 11.36
N LYS A 292 -17.42 17.79 12.37
CA LYS A 292 -17.59 17.39 13.78
C LYS A 292 -19.02 17.59 14.26
N GLU A 293 -19.71 18.63 13.78
CA GLU A 293 -21.10 18.93 14.16
C GLU A 293 -22.14 18.27 13.23
N ASN A 294 -21.71 17.67 12.14
CA ASN A 294 -22.59 17.03 11.18
C ASN A 294 -23.29 15.79 11.77
N LYS A 295 -24.63 15.82 11.77
CA LYS A 295 -25.45 14.75 12.35
C LYS A 295 -25.24 13.38 11.69
N SER A 296 -25.01 13.36 10.37
CA SER A 296 -24.75 12.12 9.65
C SER A 296 -23.40 11.52 10.02
N ILE A 297 -22.34 12.31 10.16
CA ILE A 297 -21.03 11.86 10.64
C ILE A 297 -21.15 11.29 12.05
N LYS A 298 -21.82 11.98 12.97
CA LYS A 298 -22.02 11.50 14.35
C LYS A 298 -22.80 10.17 14.39
N LYS A 299 -23.83 10.03 13.53
CA LYS A 299 -24.58 8.77 13.40
C LYS A 299 -23.68 7.64 12.88
N LEU A 300 -22.95 7.87 11.79
CA LEU A 300 -22.03 6.88 11.19
C LEU A 300 -20.92 6.47 12.17
N HIS A 301 -20.37 7.44 12.92
CA HIS A 301 -19.40 7.17 13.98
C HIS A 301 -19.99 6.18 15.03
N THR A 302 -21.21 6.45 15.49
CA THR A 302 -21.90 5.55 16.45
C THR A 302 -22.09 4.14 15.88
N GLU A 303 -22.46 4.02 14.61
CA GLU A 303 -22.59 2.73 13.93
C GLU A 303 -21.23 1.98 13.85
N VAL A 304 -20.14 2.70 13.54
CA VAL A 304 -18.78 2.14 13.52
C VAL A 304 -18.35 1.67 14.91
N ILE A 305 -18.58 2.48 15.95
CA ILE A 305 -18.27 2.09 17.32
C ILE A 305 -19.04 0.81 17.70
N ASN A 306 -20.33 0.73 17.39
CA ASN A 306 -21.17 -0.46 17.65
C ASN A 306 -20.68 -1.70 16.90
N LEU A 307 -20.02 -1.54 15.75
CA LEU A 307 -19.36 -2.65 15.07
C LEU A 307 -18.07 -3.04 15.79
N VAL A 308 -17.17 -2.06 16.04
CA VAL A 308 -15.79 -2.37 16.48
C VAL A 308 -15.72 -2.89 17.91
N ILE A 309 -16.71 -2.60 18.77
CA ILE A 309 -16.82 -3.17 20.12
C ILE A 309 -16.95 -4.71 20.07
N LYS A 310 -17.54 -5.26 19.01
CA LYS A 310 -17.66 -6.71 18.81
C LYS A 310 -16.34 -7.39 18.43
N PHE A 311 -15.34 -6.61 18.09
CA PHE A 311 -14.04 -7.04 17.60
C PHE A 311 -12.92 -6.34 18.38
N PRO A 312 -12.68 -6.71 19.65
CA PRO A 312 -11.63 -6.10 20.46
C PRO A 312 -10.25 -6.29 19.81
N ILE A 313 -9.30 -5.45 20.20
CA ILE A 313 -7.89 -5.64 19.83
C ILE A 313 -7.38 -6.86 20.61
N PRO A 314 -6.78 -7.85 19.93
CA PRO A 314 -6.28 -9.06 20.57
C PRO A 314 -5.07 -8.79 21.47
#